data_7a710ff4e07f69705b688ca6c9c369ad
#
_entry.id   7a710ff4e07f69705b688ca6c9c369ad
#
_cell.length_a   1.000
_cell.length_b   1.000
_cell.length_c   1.000
_cell.angle_alpha   90.00
_cell.angle_beta   90.00
_cell.angle_gamma   90.00
#
_symmetry.space_group_name_H-M   'P 1'
#
loop_
_entity.id
_entity.type
_entity.pdbx_description
1 polymer ?
#
loop_
_entity_poly.entity_id
_entity_poly.type
_entity_poly.pdbx_seq_one_letter_code
_entity_poly.pdbx_strand_id
1 'polypeptide(L)'
;NYRADLGFVPKNNRRWLTISQGFEKLIGSKFLQEYRITVKGDITNNINGEKKSRNLDIDLGITTVGATTINYNYDINFFRNYLGKDFRNVGKSTFLIISNPTKELSLLTRIVFGREIAFNEDDPEIGRESSVFFSLNYKVSNNLNINPSLRFSKLKKINKPGEFYDGFIARLSSRYQFNNDLSLRIISEYDDFNDKFYVQPLLEWNPNPSTIFYIGGNQNSSNIFNIDPEEFNPFLIN
;
A
#
# COMPACT_ATOMS: atom_id res chain seq x y z
N ASN A 1 20.90 -23.91 -12.69
CA ASN A 1 20.04 -24.15 -11.51
C ASN A 1 20.81 -23.71 -10.27
N TYR A 2 20.47 -22.56 -9.72
CA TYR A 2 20.98 -22.12 -8.42
C TYR A 2 20.08 -22.71 -7.34
N ARG A 3 20.67 -23.43 -6.40
CA ARG A 3 20.00 -24.02 -5.25
C ARG A 3 20.51 -23.31 -4.00
N ALA A 4 19.65 -22.60 -3.29
CA ALA A 4 19.99 -22.00 -2.01
C ALA A 4 19.50 -22.93 -0.87
N ASP A 5 20.44 -23.52 -0.16
CA ASP A 5 20.13 -24.40 0.97
C ASP A 5 19.73 -23.62 2.24
N LEU A 6 19.94 -22.28 2.25
CA LEU A 6 19.66 -21.38 3.37
C LEU A 6 19.01 -20.08 2.89
N GLY A 7 17.89 -20.16 2.17
CA GLY A 7 17.16 -18.97 1.76
C GLY A 7 16.12 -19.22 0.70
N PHE A 8 15.03 -18.44 0.74
CA PHE A 8 14.00 -18.46 -0.28
C PHE A 8 14.45 -17.67 -1.51
N VAL A 9 14.61 -18.34 -2.66
CA VAL A 9 14.82 -17.72 -3.95
C VAL A 9 13.49 -17.68 -4.70
N PRO A 10 12.77 -16.55 -4.69
CA PRO A 10 11.39 -16.47 -5.22
C PRO A 10 11.30 -16.67 -6.73
N LYS A 11 12.40 -16.46 -7.45
CA LYS A 11 12.49 -16.67 -8.90
C LYS A 11 13.87 -17.21 -9.27
N ASN A 12 13.94 -18.46 -9.64
CA ASN A 12 15.09 -19.06 -10.32
C ASN A 12 14.90 -18.94 -11.85
N ASN A 13 15.85 -19.36 -12.62
CA ASN A 13 15.77 -19.39 -14.09
C ASN A 13 15.75 -17.99 -14.75
N ARG A 14 16.50 -17.02 -14.18
CA ARG A 14 16.63 -15.68 -14.76
C ARG A 14 18.05 -15.13 -14.70
N ARG A 15 18.37 -14.25 -15.65
CA ARG A 15 19.54 -13.38 -15.66
C ARG A 15 19.06 -11.95 -15.60
N TRP A 16 19.65 -11.12 -14.76
CA TRP A 16 19.28 -9.70 -14.66
C TRP A 16 20.53 -8.84 -14.56
N LEU A 17 20.42 -7.65 -15.10
CA LEU A 17 21.38 -6.57 -14.97
C LEU A 17 20.62 -5.35 -14.45
N THR A 18 21.13 -4.75 -13.39
CA THR A 18 20.64 -3.49 -12.84
C THR A 18 21.78 -2.48 -12.88
N ILE A 19 21.50 -1.30 -13.40
CA ILE A 19 22.42 -0.14 -13.36
C ILE A 19 21.65 0.98 -12.67
N SER A 20 22.26 1.60 -11.65
CA SER A 20 21.67 2.70 -10.90
C SER A 20 22.70 3.80 -10.68
N GLN A 21 22.28 5.04 -10.89
CA GLN A 21 23.06 6.24 -10.57
C GLN A 21 22.19 7.18 -9.75
N GLY A 22 22.68 7.60 -8.60
CA GLY A 22 22.03 8.56 -7.71
C GLY A 22 22.86 9.80 -7.50
N PHE A 23 22.20 10.91 -7.28
CA PHE A 23 22.76 12.16 -6.83
C PHE A 23 21.92 12.70 -5.67
N GLU A 24 22.58 13.08 -4.58
CA GLU A 24 21.96 13.64 -3.38
C GLU A 24 22.73 14.88 -2.96
N LYS A 25 21.99 15.90 -2.54
CA LYS A 25 22.61 17.13 -2.03
C LYS A 25 21.85 17.65 -0.79
N LEU A 26 22.60 17.80 0.28
CA LEU A 26 22.16 18.49 1.47
C LEU A 26 22.27 20.01 1.24
N ILE A 27 21.19 20.73 1.47
CA ILE A 27 21.10 22.18 1.29
C ILE A 27 21.09 22.90 2.63
N GLY A 28 20.35 22.38 3.64
CA GLY A 28 20.26 22.95 4.97
C GLY A 28 19.62 24.36 5.01
N SER A 29 18.75 24.70 4.05
CA SER A 29 18.05 25.98 4.04
C SER A 29 16.84 25.95 4.97
N LYS A 30 16.21 27.13 5.18
CA LYS A 30 14.99 27.25 6.00
C LYS A 30 13.79 26.42 5.48
N PHE A 31 13.77 26.09 4.19
CA PHE A 31 12.63 25.41 3.55
C PHE A 31 13.00 24.03 3.03
N LEU A 32 14.21 23.86 2.48
CA LEU A 32 14.67 22.64 1.83
C LEU A 32 15.92 22.13 2.54
N GLN A 33 15.85 20.91 3.06
CA GLN A 33 16.97 20.25 3.72
C GLN A 33 17.82 19.47 2.72
N GLU A 34 17.17 18.75 1.83
CA GLU A 34 17.82 17.80 0.91
C GLU A 34 17.01 17.65 -0.39
N TYR A 35 17.68 17.39 -1.47
CA TYR A 35 17.08 16.79 -2.65
C TYR A 35 17.90 15.60 -3.17
N ARG A 36 17.20 14.65 -3.80
CA ARG A 36 17.76 13.44 -4.36
C ARG A 36 17.17 13.17 -5.74
N ILE A 37 18.04 12.71 -6.64
CA ILE A 37 17.65 12.21 -7.97
C ILE A 37 18.31 10.86 -8.13
N THR A 38 17.54 9.84 -8.51
CA THR A 38 18.06 8.51 -8.83
C THR A 38 17.49 8.04 -10.15
N VAL A 39 18.32 7.49 -11.00
CA VAL A 39 17.91 6.83 -12.24
C VAL A 39 18.40 5.40 -12.19
N LYS A 40 17.49 4.45 -12.46
CA LYS A 40 17.78 3.02 -12.41
C LYS A 40 17.23 2.32 -13.63
N GLY A 41 18.05 1.54 -14.31
CA GLY A 41 17.68 0.69 -15.43
C GLY A 41 17.80 -0.78 -15.08
N ASP A 42 16.78 -1.58 -15.42
CA ASP A 42 16.75 -3.03 -15.20
C ASP A 42 16.49 -3.80 -16.50
N ILE A 43 17.29 -4.83 -16.71
CA ILE A 43 17.15 -5.77 -17.81
C ILE A 43 17.03 -7.17 -17.24
N THR A 44 15.95 -7.88 -17.55
CA THR A 44 15.76 -9.27 -17.13
C THR A 44 15.50 -10.17 -18.35
N ASN A 45 16.22 -11.28 -18.42
CA ASN A 45 16.00 -12.38 -19.35
C ASN A 45 15.82 -13.68 -18.56
N ASN A 46 15.24 -14.72 -19.17
CA ASN A 46 15.39 -16.06 -18.64
C ASN A 46 16.80 -16.61 -18.95
N ILE A 47 17.15 -17.82 -18.45
CA ILE A 47 18.46 -18.45 -18.68
C ILE A 47 18.66 -18.82 -20.16
N ASN A 48 17.60 -19.02 -20.94
CA ASN A 48 17.62 -19.33 -22.36
C ASN A 48 17.78 -18.06 -23.23
N GLY A 49 17.88 -16.86 -22.61
CA GLY A 49 18.07 -15.60 -23.32
C GLY A 49 16.77 -14.90 -23.74
N GLU A 50 15.59 -15.47 -23.48
CA GLU A 50 14.32 -14.82 -23.79
C GLU A 50 14.11 -13.57 -22.92
N LYS A 51 13.65 -12.51 -23.54
CA LYS A 51 13.37 -11.23 -22.88
C LYS A 51 12.20 -11.37 -21.90
N LYS A 52 12.36 -10.90 -20.66
CA LYS A 52 11.30 -10.86 -19.66
C LYS A 52 10.88 -9.45 -19.27
N SER A 53 11.84 -8.56 -19.01
CA SER A 53 11.52 -7.15 -18.76
C SER A 53 12.66 -6.21 -19.12
N ARG A 54 12.30 -4.94 -19.37
CA ARG A 54 13.19 -3.79 -19.60
C ARG A 54 12.54 -2.59 -18.93
N ASN A 55 13.09 -2.12 -17.83
CA ASN A 55 12.51 -1.07 -17.02
C ASN A 55 13.48 0.10 -16.90
N LEU A 56 12.90 1.28 -16.73
CA LEU A 56 13.57 2.49 -16.28
C LEU A 56 12.75 3.10 -15.15
N ASP A 57 13.43 3.39 -14.03
CA ASP A 57 12.87 4.10 -12.88
C ASP A 57 13.59 5.44 -12.73
N ILE A 58 12.84 6.50 -12.50
CA ILE A 58 13.35 7.83 -12.19
C ILE A 58 12.71 8.25 -10.87
N ASP A 59 13.53 8.46 -9.86
CA ASP A 59 13.12 8.91 -8.53
C ASP A 59 13.63 10.32 -8.28
N LEU A 60 12.71 11.21 -7.88
CA LEU A 60 12.99 12.56 -7.42
C LEU A 60 12.50 12.68 -5.98
N GLY A 61 13.37 13.04 -5.06
CA GLY A 61 13.04 13.21 -3.65
C GLY A 61 13.42 14.59 -3.15
N ILE A 62 12.57 15.19 -2.34
CA ILE A 62 12.87 16.39 -1.56
C ILE A 62 12.48 16.18 -0.12
N THR A 63 13.32 16.66 0.79
CA THR A 63 13.04 16.71 2.23
C THR A 63 13.00 18.18 2.65
N THR A 64 11.86 18.57 3.24
CA THR A 64 11.64 19.93 3.74
C THR A 64 11.79 19.99 5.24
N VAL A 65 11.85 21.21 5.80
CA VAL A 65 11.75 21.42 7.26
C VAL A 65 10.39 20.92 7.76
N GLY A 66 10.34 20.48 9.01
CA GLY A 66 9.12 19.88 9.59
C GLY A 66 8.95 18.41 9.23
N ALA A 67 10.05 17.71 8.93
CA ALA A 67 10.08 16.26 8.67
C ALA A 67 9.07 15.83 7.58
N THR A 68 8.99 16.62 6.50
CA THR A 68 8.17 16.29 5.35
C THR A 68 9.05 15.88 4.18
N THR A 69 8.83 14.67 3.67
CA THR A 69 9.49 14.14 2.48
C THR A 69 8.46 13.96 1.37
N ILE A 70 8.77 14.46 0.18
CA ILE A 70 7.98 14.29 -1.04
C ILE A 70 8.85 13.55 -2.04
N ASN A 71 8.40 12.39 -2.48
CA ASN A 71 9.04 11.61 -3.53
C ASN A 71 8.12 11.52 -4.75
N TYR A 72 8.68 11.73 -5.92
CA TYR A 72 8.07 11.42 -7.19
C TYR A 72 8.86 10.30 -7.86
N ASN A 73 8.17 9.25 -8.25
CA ASN A 73 8.73 8.13 -9.01
C ASN A 73 8.01 8.03 -10.35
N TYR A 74 8.76 7.91 -11.43
CA TYR A 74 8.27 7.50 -12.73
C TYR A 74 8.89 6.18 -13.12
N ASP A 75 8.08 5.13 -13.17
CA ASP A 75 8.44 3.78 -13.60
C ASP A 75 7.90 3.55 -15.01
N ILE A 76 8.75 3.11 -15.93
CA ILE A 76 8.33 2.70 -17.26
C ILE A 76 8.91 1.33 -17.62
N ASN A 77 8.02 0.40 -17.90
CA ASN A 77 8.32 -0.88 -18.51
C ASN A 77 8.28 -0.72 -20.03
N PHE A 78 9.43 -0.54 -20.68
CA PHE A 78 9.54 -0.53 -22.15
C PHE A 78 9.13 -1.88 -22.74
N PHE A 79 9.38 -2.93 -22.00
CA PHE A 79 8.99 -4.29 -22.35
C PHE A 79 8.76 -5.13 -21.10
N ARG A 80 7.65 -5.89 -21.08
CA ARG A 80 7.36 -6.89 -20.06
C ARG A 80 6.61 -8.07 -20.69
N ASN A 81 7.16 -9.27 -20.53
CA ASN A 81 6.45 -10.51 -20.87
C ASN A 81 5.73 -11.04 -19.62
N TYR A 82 4.44 -11.26 -19.73
CA TYR A 82 3.61 -11.84 -18.67
C TYR A 82 2.63 -12.84 -19.26
N LEU A 83 2.59 -14.06 -18.76
CA LEU A 83 1.80 -15.19 -19.29
C LEU A 83 1.96 -15.43 -20.79
N GLY A 84 3.19 -15.25 -21.32
CA GLY A 84 3.46 -15.40 -22.75
C GLY A 84 3.04 -14.21 -23.62
N LYS A 85 2.40 -13.18 -23.06
CA LYS A 85 1.95 -11.97 -23.74
C LYS A 85 2.97 -10.83 -23.53
N ASP A 86 3.27 -10.09 -24.57
CA ASP A 86 4.22 -8.98 -24.55
C ASP A 86 3.49 -7.66 -24.34
N PHE A 87 3.88 -6.93 -23.32
CA PHE A 87 3.42 -5.57 -23.02
C PHE A 87 4.52 -4.56 -23.24
N ARG A 88 4.19 -3.40 -23.80
CA ARG A 88 5.15 -2.35 -24.12
C ARG A 88 4.71 -1.01 -23.61
N ASN A 89 5.70 -0.20 -23.19
CA ASN A 89 5.49 1.19 -22.76
C ASN A 89 4.41 1.32 -21.66
N VAL A 90 4.46 0.41 -20.69
CA VAL A 90 3.60 0.46 -19.51
C VAL A 90 4.30 1.31 -18.47
N GLY A 91 3.84 2.55 -18.30
CA GLY A 91 4.47 3.51 -17.40
C GLY A 91 3.48 4.18 -16.48
N LYS A 92 3.93 4.43 -15.24
CA LYS A 92 3.15 5.09 -14.20
C LYS A 92 3.97 6.05 -13.39
N SER A 93 3.28 7.05 -12.87
CA SER A 93 3.79 8.04 -11.93
C SER A 93 3.27 7.75 -10.53
N THR A 94 4.15 7.84 -9.54
CA THR A 94 3.82 7.73 -8.13
C THR A 94 4.30 8.96 -7.39
N PHE A 95 3.41 9.61 -6.65
CA PHE A 95 3.76 10.60 -5.63
C PHE A 95 3.62 9.96 -4.26
N LEU A 96 4.64 10.11 -3.43
CA LEU A 96 4.63 9.68 -2.03
C LEU A 96 4.99 10.87 -1.15
N ILE A 97 4.08 11.23 -0.26
CA ILE A 97 4.26 12.30 0.72
C ILE A 97 4.24 11.67 2.10
N ILE A 98 5.31 11.86 2.86
CA ILE A 98 5.42 11.46 4.25
C ILE A 98 5.67 12.72 5.06
N SER A 99 4.88 12.99 6.09
CA SER A 99 5.01 14.18 6.92
C SER A 99 4.77 13.86 8.39
N ASN A 100 5.62 14.42 9.24
CA ASN A 100 5.49 14.34 10.69
C ASN A 100 5.48 15.77 11.25
N PRO A 101 4.39 16.54 11.02
CA PRO A 101 4.33 17.97 11.37
C PRO A 101 4.42 18.21 12.88
N THR A 102 3.99 17.24 13.69
CA THR A 102 4.15 17.24 15.14
C THR A 102 4.59 15.87 15.65
N LYS A 103 4.89 15.75 16.93
CA LYS A 103 5.22 14.45 17.57
C LYS A 103 4.01 13.52 17.66
N GLU A 104 2.82 14.09 17.65
CA GLU A 104 1.55 13.39 17.78
C GLU A 104 0.94 13.02 16.44
N LEU A 105 1.40 13.60 15.33
CA LEU A 105 0.77 13.47 14.02
C LEU A 105 1.77 13.03 12.95
N SER A 106 1.48 11.89 12.33
CA SER A 106 2.17 11.40 11.14
C SER A 106 1.16 11.15 10.02
N LEU A 107 1.49 11.58 8.80
CA LEU A 107 0.66 11.29 7.63
C LEU A 107 1.50 10.67 6.51
N LEU A 108 0.84 9.81 5.75
CA LEU A 108 1.35 9.25 4.52
C LEU A 108 0.27 9.35 3.43
N THR A 109 0.65 9.90 2.29
CA THR A 109 -0.21 9.93 1.10
C THR A 109 0.57 9.38 -0.08
N ARG A 110 -0.03 8.44 -0.80
CA ARG A 110 0.51 7.89 -2.04
C ARG A 110 -0.52 8.04 -3.14
N ILE A 111 -0.14 8.65 -4.25
CA ILE A 111 -0.98 8.84 -5.44
C ILE A 111 -0.27 8.15 -6.60
N VAL A 112 -1.00 7.29 -7.32
CA VAL A 112 -0.49 6.57 -8.49
C VAL A 112 -1.41 6.83 -9.67
N PHE A 113 -0.83 7.12 -10.83
CA PHE A 113 -1.58 7.20 -12.08
C PHE A 113 -0.69 6.81 -13.27
N GLY A 114 -1.30 6.22 -14.27
CA GLY A 114 -0.58 5.77 -15.45
C GLY A 114 -1.19 4.54 -16.10
N ARG A 115 -0.32 3.70 -16.65
CA ARG A 115 -0.71 2.43 -17.25
C ARG A 115 -0.26 1.28 -16.36
N GLU A 116 -1.12 0.28 -16.19
CA GLU A 116 -0.80 -0.95 -15.45
C GLU A 116 -1.41 -2.16 -16.17
N ILE A 117 -0.83 -3.33 -15.97
CA ILE A 117 -1.34 -4.59 -16.50
C ILE A 117 -2.38 -5.13 -15.51
N ALA A 118 -3.54 -5.54 -16.01
CA ALA A 118 -4.55 -6.26 -15.23
C ALA A 118 -4.09 -7.71 -15.00
N PHE A 119 -3.26 -7.92 -13.97
CA PHE A 119 -2.59 -9.20 -13.70
C PHE A 119 -3.51 -10.34 -13.27
N ASN A 120 -4.70 -10.02 -12.76
CA ASN A 120 -5.65 -11.02 -12.24
C ASN A 120 -6.64 -11.52 -13.30
N GLU A 121 -6.49 -11.08 -14.55
CA GLU A 121 -7.33 -11.52 -15.67
C GLU A 121 -6.70 -12.74 -16.34
N ASP A 122 -7.53 -13.66 -16.85
CA ASP A 122 -7.08 -14.80 -17.64
C ASP A 122 -6.42 -14.36 -18.96
N ASP A 123 -6.93 -13.27 -19.55
CA ASP A 123 -6.30 -12.56 -20.67
C ASP A 123 -5.89 -11.15 -20.25
N PRO A 124 -4.68 -10.97 -19.69
CA PRO A 124 -4.25 -9.69 -19.17
C PRO A 124 -4.14 -8.63 -20.26
N GLU A 125 -4.64 -7.44 -19.95
CA GLU A 125 -4.61 -6.26 -20.82
C GLU A 125 -4.00 -5.07 -20.07
N ILE A 126 -3.61 -4.04 -20.83
CA ILE A 126 -3.18 -2.75 -20.23
C ILE A 126 -4.42 -1.93 -19.89
N GLY A 127 -4.51 -1.47 -18.66
CA GLY A 127 -5.48 -0.51 -18.16
C GLY A 127 -4.86 0.83 -17.81
N ARG A 128 -5.72 1.82 -17.54
CA ARG A 128 -5.34 3.11 -16.94
C ARG A 128 -5.59 3.05 -15.44
N GLU A 129 -4.51 3.02 -14.68
CA GLU A 129 -4.54 3.04 -13.23
C GLU A 129 -4.74 4.47 -12.69
N SER A 130 -5.55 4.57 -11.65
CA SER A 130 -5.64 5.72 -10.74
C SER A 130 -5.85 5.18 -9.34
N SER A 131 -4.93 5.44 -8.41
CA SER A 131 -5.08 5.03 -7.03
C SER A 131 -4.57 6.09 -6.06
N VAL A 132 -5.23 6.17 -4.92
CA VAL A 132 -4.85 7.04 -3.80
C VAL A 132 -4.85 6.20 -2.53
N PHE A 133 -3.78 6.28 -1.78
CA PHE A 133 -3.69 5.76 -0.42
C PHE A 133 -3.37 6.91 0.51
N PHE A 134 -4.19 7.05 1.54
CA PHE A 134 -3.99 7.99 2.63
C PHE A 134 -3.96 7.23 3.95
N SER A 135 -3.06 7.60 4.84
CA SER A 135 -2.98 7.07 6.19
C SER A 135 -2.54 8.15 7.17
N LEU A 136 -3.19 8.17 8.30
CA LEU A 136 -2.91 9.07 9.41
C LEU A 136 -2.57 8.24 10.64
N ASN A 137 -1.58 8.67 11.42
CA ASN A 137 -1.36 8.22 12.80
C ASN A 137 -1.46 9.44 13.69
N TYR A 138 -2.47 9.47 14.57
CA TYR A 138 -2.74 10.59 15.43
C TYR A 138 -2.90 10.16 16.89
N LYS A 139 -1.95 10.61 17.70
CA LYS A 139 -2.00 10.51 19.15
C LYS A 139 -2.91 11.60 19.71
N VAL A 140 -4.22 11.30 19.81
CA VAL A 140 -5.25 12.26 20.29
C VAL A 140 -5.00 12.69 21.72
N SER A 141 -4.53 11.74 22.57
CA SER A 141 -4.13 11.97 23.94
C SER A 141 -3.04 10.98 24.33
N ASN A 142 -2.57 11.03 25.60
CA ASN A 142 -1.62 10.01 26.09
C ASN A 142 -2.20 8.60 26.08
N ASN A 143 -3.52 8.48 26.10
CA ASN A 143 -4.23 7.21 26.21
C ASN A 143 -4.91 6.78 24.92
N LEU A 144 -5.12 7.68 23.96
CA LEU A 144 -5.87 7.40 22.73
C LEU A 144 -5.00 7.66 21.49
N ASN A 145 -4.83 6.62 20.70
CA ASN A 145 -4.24 6.69 19.37
C ASN A 145 -5.25 6.22 18.32
N ILE A 146 -5.38 6.96 17.21
CA ILE A 146 -6.24 6.63 16.08
C ILE A 146 -5.44 6.60 14.79
N ASN A 147 -5.72 5.61 13.94
CA ASN A 147 -5.05 5.40 12.66
C ASN A 147 -6.10 5.16 11.57
N PRO A 148 -6.73 6.21 11.02
CA PRO A 148 -7.57 6.08 9.85
C PRO A 148 -6.70 5.87 8.61
N SER A 149 -7.19 5.06 7.68
CA SER A 149 -6.62 4.93 6.34
C SER A 149 -7.71 4.75 5.30
N LEU A 150 -7.45 5.25 4.10
CA LEU A 150 -8.32 5.13 2.93
C LEU A 150 -7.47 4.70 1.74
N ARG A 151 -7.89 3.66 1.06
CA ARG A 151 -7.31 3.22 -0.20
C ARG A 151 -8.41 3.24 -1.27
N PHE A 152 -8.27 4.09 -2.24
CA PHE A 152 -9.04 4.08 -3.47
C PHE A 152 -8.20 3.47 -4.59
N SER A 153 -8.78 2.59 -5.41
CA SER A 153 -8.07 1.99 -6.54
C SER A 153 -9.02 1.75 -7.71
N LYS A 154 -8.58 2.18 -8.88
CA LYS A 154 -9.33 2.04 -10.13
C LYS A 154 -8.42 1.67 -11.28
N LEU A 155 -8.81 0.68 -12.07
CA LEU A 155 -8.15 0.30 -13.31
C LEU A 155 -9.17 0.27 -14.44
N LYS A 156 -9.15 1.28 -15.30
CA LYS A 156 -10.03 1.40 -16.47
C LYS A 156 -9.46 0.68 -17.68
N LYS A 157 -10.34 0.04 -18.46
CA LYS A 157 -10.00 -0.44 -19.81
C LYS A 157 -9.67 0.76 -20.71
N ILE A 158 -8.65 0.63 -21.59
CA ILE A 158 -8.20 1.77 -22.42
C ILE A 158 -9.03 1.90 -23.69
N ASN A 159 -9.29 0.80 -24.40
CA ASN A 159 -9.88 0.81 -25.75
C ASN A 159 -11.34 0.35 -25.79
N LYS A 160 -11.97 0.14 -24.65
CA LYS A 160 -13.35 -0.32 -24.52
C LYS A 160 -13.96 0.23 -23.22
N PRO A 161 -15.29 0.37 -23.16
CA PRO A 161 -15.94 0.80 -21.93
C PRO A 161 -15.75 -0.22 -20.80
N GLY A 162 -15.79 0.26 -19.55
CA GLY A 162 -15.71 -0.54 -18.33
C GLY A 162 -14.36 -0.48 -17.63
N GLU A 163 -14.33 -1.08 -16.47
CA GLU A 163 -13.19 -1.17 -15.58
C GLU A 163 -12.82 -2.65 -15.34
N PHE A 164 -11.58 -2.91 -14.98
CA PHE A 164 -11.15 -4.17 -14.38
C PHE A 164 -11.52 -4.19 -12.89
N TYR A 165 -11.34 -3.05 -12.22
CA TYR A 165 -11.82 -2.81 -10.85
C TYR A 165 -12.00 -1.31 -10.60
N ASP A 166 -12.91 -0.99 -9.67
CA ASP A 166 -13.17 0.35 -9.16
C ASP A 166 -13.74 0.23 -7.75
N GLY A 167 -13.08 0.78 -6.75
CA GLY A 167 -13.55 0.69 -5.39
C GLY A 167 -12.56 1.26 -4.38
N PHE A 168 -12.92 1.16 -3.10
CA PHE A 168 -12.09 1.63 -2.01
C PHE A 168 -12.13 0.70 -0.79
N ILE A 169 -11.14 0.86 0.08
CA ILE A 169 -11.10 0.27 1.41
C ILE A 169 -10.87 1.41 2.40
N ALA A 170 -11.80 1.56 3.34
CA ALA A 170 -11.70 2.50 4.45
C ALA A 170 -11.48 1.74 5.75
N ARG A 171 -10.44 2.08 6.50
CA ARG A 171 -10.08 1.42 7.76
C ARG A 171 -9.83 2.44 8.85
N LEU A 172 -10.36 2.16 10.03
CA LEU A 172 -10.05 2.88 11.27
C LEU A 172 -9.50 1.87 12.27
N SER A 173 -8.27 2.10 12.73
CA SER A 173 -7.73 1.41 13.90
C SER A 173 -7.62 2.40 15.04
N SER A 174 -8.22 2.09 16.19
CA SER A 174 -8.13 2.88 17.39
C SER A 174 -7.60 2.03 18.55
N ARG A 175 -6.71 2.60 19.36
CA ARG A 175 -6.20 1.98 20.58
C ARG A 175 -6.40 2.93 21.74
N TYR A 176 -7.12 2.45 22.76
CA TYR A 176 -7.30 3.16 24.03
C TYR A 176 -6.59 2.42 25.15
N GLN A 177 -5.71 3.10 25.85
CA GLN A 177 -4.97 2.60 27.02
C GLN A 177 -5.68 3.06 28.28
N PHE A 178 -6.32 2.14 29.02
CA PHE A 178 -6.99 2.45 30.28
C PHE A 178 -5.98 2.76 31.39
N ASN A 179 -4.92 1.94 31.44
CA ASN A 179 -3.78 2.07 32.35
C ASN A 179 -2.56 1.35 31.75
N ASN A 180 -1.47 1.17 32.50
CA ASN A 180 -0.25 0.54 31.99
C ASN A 180 -0.46 -0.92 31.58
N ASP A 181 -1.45 -1.59 32.15
CA ASP A 181 -1.64 -3.04 32.01
C ASP A 181 -2.83 -3.39 31.09
N LEU A 182 -3.77 -2.47 30.87
CA LEU A 182 -5.02 -2.73 30.14
C LEU A 182 -5.19 -1.79 28.96
N SER A 183 -5.37 -2.37 27.77
CA SER A 183 -5.68 -1.62 26.55
C SER A 183 -6.79 -2.29 25.73
N LEU A 184 -7.54 -1.48 24.99
CA LEU A 184 -8.53 -1.89 24.01
C LEU A 184 -8.11 -1.41 22.63
N ARG A 185 -8.03 -2.31 21.68
CA ARG A 185 -7.87 -2.01 20.25
C ARG A 185 -9.15 -2.38 19.51
N ILE A 186 -9.62 -1.47 18.67
CA ILE A 186 -10.75 -1.71 17.76
C ILE A 186 -10.27 -1.41 16.35
N ILE A 187 -10.45 -2.36 15.45
CA ILE A 187 -10.25 -2.18 14.01
C ILE A 187 -11.61 -2.27 13.36
N SER A 188 -11.98 -1.25 12.58
CA SER A 188 -13.15 -1.24 11.72
C SER A 188 -12.70 -1.02 10.29
N GLU A 189 -13.19 -1.83 9.34
CA GLU A 189 -12.81 -1.76 7.94
C GLU A 189 -14.03 -2.00 7.06
N TYR A 190 -14.22 -1.15 6.06
CA TYR A 190 -15.17 -1.34 4.99
C TYR A 190 -14.43 -1.57 3.68
N ASP A 191 -14.73 -2.68 3.02
CA ASP A 191 -14.20 -3.10 1.73
C ASP A 191 -15.32 -2.98 0.69
N ASP A 192 -15.29 -1.90 -0.10
CA ASP A 192 -16.22 -1.59 -1.17
C ASP A 192 -16.15 -2.60 -2.34
N PHE A 193 -14.97 -3.20 -2.60
CA PHE A 193 -14.81 -4.20 -3.65
C PHE A 193 -15.62 -5.48 -3.40
N ASN A 194 -15.80 -5.84 -2.13
CA ASN A 194 -16.47 -7.06 -1.71
C ASN A 194 -17.78 -6.78 -0.96
N ASP A 195 -18.15 -5.50 -0.80
CA ASP A 195 -19.27 -5.04 0.04
C ASP A 195 -19.26 -5.70 1.42
N LYS A 196 -18.10 -5.57 2.12
CA LYS A 196 -17.89 -6.20 3.42
C LYS A 196 -17.45 -5.20 4.47
N PHE A 197 -18.03 -5.35 5.65
CA PHE A 197 -17.62 -4.62 6.83
C PHE A 197 -17.04 -5.57 7.86
N TYR A 198 -15.92 -5.19 8.44
CA TYR A 198 -15.21 -5.94 9.47
C TYR A 198 -15.10 -5.10 10.73
N VAL A 199 -15.34 -5.73 11.87
CA VAL A 199 -15.03 -5.14 13.19
C VAL A 199 -14.26 -6.18 14.01
N GLN A 200 -13.13 -5.74 14.56
CA GLN A 200 -12.24 -6.60 15.35
C GLN A 200 -11.87 -5.87 16.65
N PRO A 201 -12.64 -6.03 17.72
CA PRO A 201 -12.23 -5.59 19.05
C PRO A 201 -11.20 -6.57 19.64
N LEU A 202 -10.20 -6.04 20.34
CA LEU A 202 -9.21 -6.80 21.08
C LEU A 202 -8.89 -6.09 22.39
N LEU A 203 -9.22 -6.72 23.50
CA LEU A 203 -8.81 -6.33 24.85
C LEU A 203 -7.49 -7.06 25.17
N GLU A 204 -6.49 -6.30 25.59
CA GLU A 204 -5.19 -6.80 26.00
C GLU A 204 -4.95 -6.42 27.46
N TRP A 205 -4.65 -7.42 28.30
CA TRP A 205 -4.37 -7.24 29.71
C TRP A 205 -3.02 -7.87 30.09
N ASN A 206 -2.09 -7.04 30.56
CA ASN A 206 -0.71 -7.38 30.92
C ASN A 206 -0.49 -7.18 32.43
N PRO A 207 -0.97 -8.06 33.32
CA PRO A 207 -0.88 -7.86 34.78
C PRO A 207 0.57 -7.85 35.29
N ASN A 208 1.50 -8.39 34.52
CA ASN A 208 2.94 -8.37 34.78
C ASN A 208 3.72 -8.58 33.46
N PRO A 209 5.03 -8.29 33.39
CA PRO A 209 5.82 -8.35 32.16
C PRO A 209 5.88 -9.72 31.47
N SER A 210 5.56 -10.79 32.22
CA SER A 210 5.67 -12.18 31.71
C SER A 210 4.33 -12.78 31.29
N THR A 211 3.20 -12.08 31.54
CA THR A 211 1.86 -12.64 31.34
C THR A 211 1.01 -11.66 30.54
N ILE A 212 0.45 -12.14 29.44
CA ILE A 212 -0.44 -11.36 28.59
C ILE A 212 -1.71 -12.17 28.34
N PHE A 213 -2.86 -11.56 28.58
CA PHE A 213 -4.18 -12.12 28.24
C PHE A 213 -4.79 -11.31 27.11
N TYR A 214 -5.37 -12.00 26.13
CA TYR A 214 -6.10 -11.42 25.02
C TYR A 214 -7.53 -11.91 25.00
N ILE A 215 -8.49 -10.98 24.88
CA ILE A 215 -9.90 -11.28 24.64
C ILE A 215 -10.30 -10.48 23.41
N GLY A 216 -10.72 -11.16 22.36
CA GLY A 216 -11.08 -10.50 21.12
C GLY A 216 -12.08 -11.29 20.32
N GLY A 217 -12.66 -10.64 19.35
CA GLY A 217 -13.59 -11.22 18.40
C GLY A 217 -13.37 -10.65 17.00
N ASN A 218 -14.05 -11.24 16.05
CA ASN A 218 -14.06 -10.83 14.66
C ASN A 218 -15.49 -10.99 14.17
N GLN A 219 -16.08 -9.93 13.66
CA GLN A 219 -17.38 -9.96 13.02
C GLN A 219 -17.27 -9.42 11.61
N ASN A 220 -17.82 -10.16 10.64
CA ASN A 220 -17.94 -9.78 9.25
C ASN A 220 -19.44 -9.61 8.95
N SER A 221 -19.79 -8.53 8.27
CA SER A 221 -21.13 -8.31 7.71
C SER A 221 -20.99 -7.99 6.23
N SER A 222 -21.85 -8.54 5.41
CA SER A 222 -21.98 -8.21 3.98
C SER A 222 -23.32 -7.51 3.73
N ASN A 223 -23.39 -6.74 2.62
CA ASN A 223 -24.60 -5.99 2.21
C ASN A 223 -25.06 -4.91 3.21
N ILE A 224 -24.13 -4.15 3.79
CA ILE A 224 -24.43 -3.16 4.85
C ILE A 224 -25.37 -2.06 4.36
N PHE A 225 -25.29 -1.66 3.10
CA PHE A 225 -26.14 -0.61 2.52
C PHE A 225 -27.48 -1.13 2.01
N ASN A 226 -27.70 -2.47 2.00
CA ASN A 226 -28.94 -3.13 1.63
C ASN A 226 -29.56 -3.88 2.82
N ILE A 227 -29.27 -3.48 4.05
CA ILE A 227 -29.91 -4.07 5.24
C ILE A 227 -31.38 -3.64 5.24
N ASP A 228 -32.26 -4.61 5.05
CA ASP A 228 -33.68 -4.43 5.38
C ASP A 228 -33.75 -4.11 6.88
N PRO A 229 -34.32 -2.95 7.30
CA PRO A 229 -34.42 -2.59 8.71
C PRO A 229 -35.11 -3.66 9.58
N GLU A 230 -35.87 -4.56 8.99
CA GLU A 230 -36.55 -5.67 9.66
C GLU A 230 -35.63 -6.87 9.97
N GLU A 231 -34.48 -7.00 9.30
CA GLU A 231 -33.49 -8.06 9.55
C GLU A 231 -32.42 -7.68 10.59
N PHE A 232 -32.34 -6.42 10.98
CA PHE A 232 -31.35 -6.00 11.98
C PHE A 232 -31.76 -6.42 13.39
N ASN A 233 -31.28 -7.57 13.83
CA ASN A 233 -31.39 -7.99 15.23
C ASN A 233 -30.03 -7.86 15.94
N PRO A 234 -29.80 -6.82 16.76
CA PRO A 234 -28.52 -6.57 17.41
C PRO A 234 -28.16 -7.60 18.52
N PHE A 235 -29.03 -8.59 18.79
CA PHE A 235 -28.87 -9.57 19.87
C PHE A 235 -28.57 -11.00 19.36
N LEU A 236 -28.45 -11.24 18.06
CA LEU A 236 -27.97 -12.52 17.55
C LEU A 236 -26.44 -12.54 17.53
N ILE A 237 -25.84 -12.75 18.70
CA ILE A 237 -24.44 -13.15 18.86
C ILE A 237 -24.43 -14.68 18.84
N ASN A 238 -23.97 -15.27 17.77
CA ASN A 238 -23.59 -16.68 17.70
C ASN A 238 -22.06 -16.81 17.82
#